data_895dcdbd081575ac202b73e9e9cd681a
#
_entry.id   895dcdbd081575ac202b73e9e9cd681a
#
_cell.length_a   1.000
_cell.length_b   1.000
_cell.length_c   1.000
_cell.angle_alpha   90.00
_cell.angle_beta   90.00
_cell.angle_gamma   90.00
#
_symmetry.space_group_name_H-M   'P 1'
#
loop_
_entity.id
_entity.type
_entity.pdbx_description
1 polymer ?
#
loop_
_entity_poly.entity_id
_entity_poly.type
_entity_poly.pdbx_seq_one_letter_code
_entity_poly.pdbx_strand_id
1 'polypeptide(L)'
;MAKGYQSYSGRRSAGAKAAIILLVIILIAACAFMFAQQYIVYSDDGGIYLDLPHFGRLELPTPPRPSPSLEEDSEPELPVVQVVVDEPEPEPEPEPEPEPEPEDLFGEHHLMELSALPANGAALTETLAARGANGFLYTVRNVKGEIFWASPTGQSKAVKTGEEETETLRALCGLEDTMAVARFNVLHDSYYAFANMKDAAICQKNNYVWYDNHAYHWLEPDKELARQYVTGLAVECAQLGFDELLLEELCYPTRGNLYKAYYDNNTMGKTEALVQLLTELRAALEPYGTRLSLRLTEEELLEGSSEVSGVDLSAMLPLVDGVYADVSSAADAQALMQAAVGEDAAAPALVCILGNPGGQAHWCIPAA
;
A
#
# COMPACT_ATOMS: atom_id res chain seq x y z
N MET A 1 -41.43 28.57 -48.26
CA MET A 1 -42.29 28.05 -47.15
C MET A 1 -41.41 27.79 -45.96
N ALA A 2 -41.43 28.68 -45.01
CA ALA A 2 -40.65 28.58 -43.77
C ALA A 2 -41.49 27.81 -42.74
N LYS A 3 -40.96 26.65 -42.23
CA LYS A 3 -41.54 25.90 -41.12
C LYS A 3 -41.16 26.58 -39.82
N GLY A 4 -42.16 27.14 -39.13
CA GLY A 4 -42.03 27.76 -37.81
C GLY A 4 -41.64 26.72 -36.76
N TYR A 5 -40.62 27.04 -35.98
CA TYR A 5 -40.28 26.33 -34.76
C TYR A 5 -41.29 26.64 -33.66
N GLN A 6 -42.06 25.67 -33.22
CA GLN A 6 -42.87 25.78 -32.01
C GLN A 6 -41.99 25.57 -30.79
N SER A 7 -41.78 26.60 -29.99
CA SER A 7 -41.14 26.52 -28.68
C SER A 7 -42.06 25.79 -27.67
N TYR A 8 -41.62 24.67 -27.16
CA TYR A 8 -42.32 23.87 -26.16
C TYR A 8 -42.15 24.51 -24.78
N SER A 9 -43.10 25.34 -24.36
CA SER A 9 -43.17 25.85 -22.98
C SER A 9 -44.01 24.87 -22.12
N GLY A 10 -43.34 23.77 -21.69
CA GLY A 10 -43.94 22.81 -20.78
C GLY A 10 -44.16 23.41 -19.40
N ARG A 11 -45.40 23.78 -19.05
CA ARG A 11 -45.81 24.09 -17.68
C ARG A 11 -45.73 22.80 -16.86
N ARG A 12 -44.64 22.63 -16.07
CA ARG A 12 -44.54 21.50 -15.13
C ARG A 12 -45.71 21.56 -14.18
N SER A 13 -46.46 20.45 -14.01
CA SER A 13 -47.60 20.34 -13.10
C SER A 13 -47.17 20.63 -11.67
N ALA A 14 -48.09 21.14 -10.84
CA ALA A 14 -47.82 21.44 -9.43
C ALA A 14 -47.27 20.22 -8.68
N GLY A 15 -47.70 19.01 -9.02
CA GLY A 15 -47.18 17.74 -8.48
C GLY A 15 -45.70 17.47 -8.85
N ALA A 16 -45.29 17.79 -10.08
CA ALA A 16 -43.89 17.63 -10.47
C ALA A 16 -42.95 18.59 -9.72
N LYS A 17 -43.41 19.81 -9.44
CA LYS A 17 -42.65 20.77 -8.63
C LYS A 17 -42.55 20.32 -7.16
N ALA A 18 -43.64 19.81 -6.59
CA ALA A 18 -43.65 19.25 -5.23
C ALA A 18 -42.72 18.01 -5.12
N ALA A 19 -42.74 17.14 -6.10
CA ALA A 19 -41.82 15.98 -6.12
C ALA A 19 -40.34 16.39 -6.20
N ILE A 20 -40.01 17.40 -7.01
CA ILE A 20 -38.61 17.92 -7.08
C ILE A 20 -38.20 18.56 -5.75
N ILE A 21 -39.08 19.35 -5.10
CA ILE A 21 -38.77 19.94 -3.80
C ILE A 21 -38.56 18.87 -2.74
N LEU A 22 -39.38 17.82 -2.70
CA LEU A 22 -39.24 16.70 -1.78
C LEU A 22 -37.89 15.97 -2.01
N LEU A 23 -37.53 15.75 -3.26
CA LEU A 23 -36.25 15.07 -3.64
C LEU A 23 -35.04 15.91 -3.20
N VAL A 24 -35.10 17.23 -3.35
CA VAL A 24 -34.05 18.15 -2.87
C VAL A 24 -33.95 18.14 -1.34
N ILE A 25 -35.09 18.10 -0.63
CA ILE A 25 -35.10 18.02 0.84
C ILE A 25 -34.44 16.68 1.30
N ILE A 26 -34.79 15.56 0.67
CA ILE A 26 -34.20 14.25 0.97
C ILE A 26 -32.68 14.26 0.70
N LEU A 27 -32.26 14.85 -0.40
CA LEU A 27 -30.84 14.97 -0.74
C LEU A 27 -30.07 15.80 0.29
N ILE A 28 -30.64 16.96 0.71
CA ILE A 28 -30.04 17.80 1.75
C ILE A 28 -29.96 17.04 3.08
N ALA A 29 -31.01 16.31 3.45
CA ALA A 29 -31.03 15.51 4.67
C ALA A 29 -29.99 14.37 4.62
N ALA A 30 -29.83 13.71 3.48
CA ALA A 30 -28.82 12.68 3.28
C ALA A 30 -27.39 13.25 3.35
N CYS A 31 -27.14 14.40 2.74
CA CYS A 31 -25.86 15.09 2.85
C CYS A 31 -25.56 15.53 4.29
N ALA A 32 -26.55 16.08 5.00
CA ALA A 32 -26.40 16.46 6.39
C ALA A 32 -26.13 15.25 7.31
N PHE A 33 -26.78 14.12 7.02
CA PHE A 33 -26.54 12.87 7.75
C PHE A 33 -25.12 12.33 7.51
N MET A 34 -24.65 12.29 6.25
CA MET A 34 -23.28 11.89 5.95
C MET A 34 -22.25 12.84 6.59
N PHE A 35 -22.55 14.13 6.64
CA PHE A 35 -21.68 15.11 7.31
C PHE A 35 -21.68 14.94 8.83
N ALA A 36 -22.81 14.54 9.42
CA ALA A 36 -22.93 14.31 10.86
C ALA A 36 -22.20 13.03 11.30
N GLN A 37 -22.08 12.01 10.44
CA GLN A 37 -21.40 10.75 10.76
C GLN A 37 -19.91 10.94 11.09
N GLN A 38 -19.23 11.91 10.49
CA GLN A 38 -17.82 12.19 10.78
C GLN A 38 -17.59 12.78 12.19
N TYR A 39 -18.64 13.19 12.89
CA TYR A 39 -18.55 13.73 14.26
C TYR A 39 -19.08 12.75 15.32
N ILE A 40 -19.42 11.52 14.92
CA ILE A 40 -19.82 10.47 15.86
C ILE A 40 -18.57 9.78 16.38
N VAL A 41 -18.33 9.89 17.68
CA VAL A 41 -17.22 9.24 18.36
C VAL A 41 -17.79 8.12 19.24
N TYR A 42 -17.21 6.93 19.11
CA TYR A 42 -17.51 5.78 19.97
C TYR A 42 -16.47 5.75 21.09
N SER A 43 -16.92 5.67 22.33
CA SER A 43 -16.04 5.54 23.49
C SER A 43 -15.88 4.06 23.87
N ASP A 44 -14.72 3.69 24.42
CA ASP A 44 -14.41 2.35 24.92
C ASP A 44 -15.40 1.87 26.00
N ASP A 45 -16.09 2.81 26.69
CA ASP A 45 -17.15 2.54 27.66
C ASP A 45 -18.51 2.18 26.99
N GLY A 46 -18.56 2.11 25.66
CA GLY A 46 -19.77 1.83 24.88
C GLY A 46 -20.73 3.03 24.77
N GLY A 47 -20.28 4.24 25.08
CA GLY A 47 -21.03 5.47 24.89
C GLY A 47 -20.87 6.01 23.45
N ILE A 48 -21.92 6.64 22.94
CA ILE A 48 -21.90 7.31 21.63
C ILE A 48 -22.01 8.81 21.87
N TYR A 49 -21.05 9.59 21.38
CA TYR A 49 -21.00 11.04 21.50
C TYR A 49 -21.02 11.70 20.13
N LEU A 50 -21.62 12.88 20.05
CA LEU A 50 -21.51 13.75 18.89
C LEU A 50 -20.56 14.92 19.27
N ASP A 51 -19.39 14.97 18.64
CA ASP A 51 -18.38 16.02 18.89
C ASP A 51 -18.43 17.06 17.76
N LEU A 52 -19.14 18.16 18.00
CA LEU A 52 -19.35 19.21 17.00
C LEU A 52 -18.33 20.34 17.19
N PRO A 53 -17.61 20.78 16.16
CA PRO A 53 -16.72 21.93 16.23
C PRO A 53 -17.51 23.17 16.67
N HIS A 54 -17.08 23.82 17.74
CA HIS A 54 -17.67 24.99 18.42
C HIS A 54 -18.88 24.75 19.35
N PHE A 55 -19.44 23.54 19.46
CA PHE A 55 -20.61 23.25 20.31
C PHE A 55 -20.34 22.29 21.47
N GLY A 56 -19.12 21.67 21.49
CA GLY A 56 -18.77 20.72 22.54
C GLY A 56 -19.40 19.33 22.36
N ARG A 57 -19.19 18.47 23.36
CA ARG A 57 -19.58 17.07 23.36
C ARG A 57 -21.03 16.89 23.82
N LEU A 58 -21.86 16.27 23.00
CA LEU A 58 -23.26 15.93 23.28
C LEU A 58 -23.39 14.42 23.46
N GLU A 59 -23.82 13.98 24.67
CA GLU A 59 -24.09 12.57 24.95
C GLU A 59 -25.43 12.14 24.35
N LEU A 60 -25.41 11.01 23.62
CA LEU A 60 -26.61 10.38 23.10
C LEU A 60 -27.12 9.30 24.09
N PRO A 61 -28.44 9.19 24.34
CA PRO A 61 -28.96 8.21 25.28
C PRO A 61 -28.67 6.78 24.83
N THR A 62 -27.88 6.05 25.62
CA THR A 62 -27.58 4.61 25.43
C THR A 62 -28.56 3.75 26.20
N PRO A 63 -28.97 2.57 25.67
CA PRO A 63 -29.79 1.63 26.40
C PRO A 63 -29.00 1.01 27.56
N PRO A 64 -29.66 0.71 28.71
CA PRO A 64 -28.98 0.22 29.90
C PRO A 64 -28.38 -1.18 29.68
N ARG A 65 -27.08 -1.31 30.02
CA ARG A 65 -26.35 -2.57 30.02
C ARG A 65 -26.58 -3.33 31.31
N PRO A 66 -26.75 -4.67 31.32
CA PRO A 66 -26.79 -5.45 32.57
C PRO A 66 -25.42 -5.45 33.22
N SER A 67 -25.36 -5.11 34.49
CA SER A 67 -24.16 -5.09 35.32
C SER A 67 -23.65 -6.53 35.58
N PRO A 68 -22.36 -6.81 35.43
CA PRO A 68 -21.77 -8.04 35.99
C PRO A 68 -21.57 -7.87 37.50
N SER A 69 -22.05 -8.83 38.27
CA SER A 69 -21.81 -8.95 39.70
C SER A 69 -20.36 -9.32 39.98
N LEU A 70 -19.68 -8.48 40.75
CA LEU A 70 -18.36 -8.71 41.31
C LEU A 70 -18.54 -9.68 42.49
N GLU A 71 -17.93 -10.85 42.43
CA GLU A 71 -17.59 -11.64 43.63
C GLU A 71 -16.15 -11.28 44.02
N GLU A 72 -16.06 -10.75 45.22
CA GLU A 72 -14.84 -10.37 45.92
C GLU A 72 -14.30 -11.62 46.64
N ASP A 73 -13.13 -12.13 46.18
CA ASP A 73 -12.39 -13.14 46.94
C ASP A 73 -11.11 -12.50 47.44
N SER A 74 -11.06 -12.34 48.76
CA SER A 74 -9.94 -11.83 49.55
C SER A 74 -9.06 -13.00 50.01
N GLU A 75 -7.82 -13.05 49.54
CA GLU A 75 -6.76 -13.90 50.12
C GLU A 75 -5.95 -13.14 51.18
N PRO A 76 -5.53 -13.81 52.31
CA PRO A 76 -4.89 -13.19 53.45
C PRO A 76 -3.38 -13.00 53.24
N GLU A 77 -2.89 -11.82 53.61
CA GLU A 77 -1.47 -11.47 53.65
C GLU A 77 -0.71 -12.31 54.72
N LEU A 78 0.43 -12.87 54.33
CA LEU A 78 1.43 -13.47 55.21
C LEU A 78 2.52 -12.45 55.55
N PRO A 79 3.02 -12.39 56.76
CA PRO A 79 4.01 -11.38 57.18
C PRO A 79 5.42 -11.70 56.65
N VAL A 80 6.04 -10.72 56.04
CA VAL A 80 7.43 -10.77 55.57
C VAL A 80 8.37 -10.46 56.70
N VAL A 81 9.22 -11.42 57.08
CA VAL A 81 10.34 -11.23 58.01
C VAL A 81 11.51 -10.67 57.20
N GLN A 82 11.91 -9.44 57.51
CA GLN A 82 13.16 -8.86 57.01
C GLN A 82 14.36 -9.41 57.79
N VAL A 83 15.21 -10.15 57.07
CA VAL A 83 16.56 -10.47 57.56
C VAL A 83 17.50 -9.49 56.87
N VAL A 84 18.07 -8.57 57.66
CA VAL A 84 19.13 -7.69 57.21
C VAL A 84 20.43 -8.50 57.25
N VAL A 85 21.00 -8.77 56.08
CA VAL A 85 22.37 -9.28 55.93
C VAL A 85 23.17 -8.16 55.30
N ASP A 86 24.15 -7.62 56.06
CA ASP A 86 25.16 -6.72 55.54
C ASP A 86 26.07 -7.49 54.57
N GLU A 87 25.91 -7.26 53.27
CA GLU A 87 26.80 -7.74 52.24
C GLU A 87 27.68 -6.57 51.73
N PRO A 88 29.01 -6.76 51.55
CA PRO A 88 29.89 -5.69 51.09
C PRO A 88 29.47 -5.24 49.67
N GLU A 89 29.52 -3.92 49.43
CA GLU A 89 29.26 -3.30 48.13
C GLU A 89 30.07 -3.98 47.02
N PRO A 90 29.39 -4.48 45.96
CA PRO A 90 30.09 -5.00 44.78
C PRO A 90 30.80 -3.82 44.07
N GLU A 91 32.04 -4.08 43.62
CA GLU A 91 32.77 -3.17 42.74
C GLU A 91 31.90 -2.96 41.47
N PRO A 92 31.88 -1.72 40.93
CA PRO A 92 31.08 -1.42 39.75
C PRO A 92 31.54 -2.33 38.59
N GLU A 93 30.61 -3.11 38.05
CA GLU A 93 30.85 -3.87 36.82
C GLU A 93 31.21 -2.86 35.72
N PRO A 94 32.20 -3.20 34.84
CA PRO A 94 32.53 -2.36 33.72
C PRO A 94 31.27 -2.16 32.87
N GLU A 95 30.97 -0.90 32.50
CA GLU A 95 29.89 -0.55 31.58
C GLU A 95 30.00 -1.44 30.34
N PRO A 96 28.91 -2.12 29.89
CA PRO A 96 28.95 -2.92 28.72
C PRO A 96 29.41 -2.03 27.54
N GLU A 97 30.39 -2.54 26.76
CA GLU A 97 30.78 -1.90 25.50
C GLU A 97 29.49 -1.75 24.64
N PRO A 98 29.27 -0.58 24.01
CA PRO A 98 28.12 -0.39 23.18
C PRO A 98 28.09 -1.51 22.15
N GLU A 99 26.97 -2.23 22.08
CA GLU A 99 26.74 -3.21 21.01
C GLU A 99 26.95 -2.51 19.67
N PRO A 100 27.67 -3.11 18.72
CA PRO A 100 27.85 -2.53 17.39
C PRO A 100 26.46 -2.23 16.81
N GLU A 101 26.26 -1.00 16.35
CA GLU A 101 25.04 -0.63 15.64
C GLU A 101 24.84 -1.64 14.50
N PRO A 102 23.61 -2.17 14.31
CA PRO A 102 23.35 -3.12 13.25
C PRO A 102 23.78 -2.50 11.93
N GLU A 103 24.63 -3.20 11.18
CA GLU A 103 25.04 -2.77 9.84
C GLU A 103 23.79 -2.53 9.02
N ASP A 104 23.64 -1.34 8.42
CA ASP A 104 22.56 -1.00 7.51
C ASP A 104 22.75 -1.77 6.19
N LEU A 105 22.23 -3.00 6.18
CA LEU A 105 22.28 -3.87 5.00
C LEU A 105 21.44 -3.36 3.83
N PHE A 106 20.55 -2.38 4.10
CA PHE A 106 19.72 -1.79 3.06
C PHE A 106 20.50 -0.79 2.20
N GLY A 107 21.47 -0.11 2.79
CA GLY A 107 22.28 0.93 2.15
C GLY A 107 21.51 2.25 1.93
N GLU A 108 22.23 3.32 1.62
CA GLU A 108 21.61 4.63 1.41
C GLU A 108 20.75 4.66 0.13
N HIS A 109 19.48 5.04 0.25
CA HIS A 109 18.55 5.24 -0.86
C HIS A 109 18.29 6.72 -1.07
N HIS A 110 19.08 7.34 -1.93
CA HIS A 110 18.90 8.72 -2.37
C HIS A 110 18.46 8.69 -3.84
N LEU A 111 17.15 8.51 -4.07
CA LEU A 111 16.61 8.19 -5.37
C LEU A 111 15.93 9.36 -6.05
N MET A 112 15.96 9.36 -7.37
CA MET A 112 15.16 10.25 -8.21
C MET A 112 14.30 9.43 -9.18
N GLU A 113 13.01 9.72 -9.23
CA GLU A 113 12.12 9.11 -10.21
C GLU A 113 12.38 9.70 -11.61
N LEU A 114 12.52 8.81 -12.59
CA LEU A 114 12.70 9.17 -14.00
C LEU A 114 11.35 9.06 -14.74
N SER A 115 10.93 10.15 -15.38
CA SER A 115 9.76 10.15 -16.27
C SER A 115 10.08 9.57 -17.66
N ALA A 116 11.36 9.54 -18.05
CA ALA A 116 11.87 8.96 -19.28
C ALA A 116 13.32 8.49 -19.09
N LEU A 117 13.73 7.49 -19.87
CA LEU A 117 15.11 7.02 -19.82
C LEU A 117 16.07 8.07 -20.42
N PRO A 118 17.18 8.41 -19.74
CA PRO A 118 18.26 9.17 -20.31
C PRO A 118 18.91 8.44 -21.50
N ALA A 119 19.48 9.19 -22.42
CA ALA A 119 20.08 8.64 -23.63
C ALA A 119 21.28 7.70 -23.38
N ASN A 120 21.98 7.89 -22.25
CA ASN A 120 23.16 7.11 -21.86
C ASN A 120 23.50 7.32 -20.37
N GLY A 121 24.45 6.55 -19.85
CA GLY A 121 24.87 6.59 -18.46
C GLY A 121 25.46 7.95 -18.04
N ALA A 122 26.19 8.66 -18.91
CA ALA A 122 26.74 9.97 -18.57
C ALA A 122 25.63 11.00 -18.30
N ALA A 123 24.58 11.01 -19.12
CA ALA A 123 23.42 11.88 -18.92
C ALA A 123 22.65 11.52 -17.63
N LEU A 124 22.56 10.24 -17.29
CA LEU A 124 21.97 9.79 -16.02
C LEU A 124 22.81 10.29 -14.84
N THR A 125 24.12 10.02 -14.84
CA THR A 125 25.03 10.43 -13.75
C THR A 125 25.01 11.94 -13.52
N GLU A 126 25.02 12.75 -14.58
CA GLU A 126 24.88 14.22 -14.47
C GLU A 126 23.54 14.61 -13.81
N THR A 127 22.45 13.95 -14.22
CA THR A 127 21.12 14.22 -13.71
C THR A 127 21.00 13.87 -12.22
N LEU A 128 21.52 12.71 -11.80
CA LEU A 128 21.54 12.26 -10.41
C LEU A 128 22.39 13.18 -9.54
N ALA A 129 23.61 13.51 -10.00
CA ALA A 129 24.53 14.40 -9.28
C ALA A 129 23.92 15.79 -9.03
N ALA A 130 23.18 16.34 -10.00
CA ALA A 130 22.48 17.62 -9.86
C ALA A 130 21.40 17.63 -8.76
N ARG A 131 20.91 16.46 -8.36
CA ARG A 131 19.90 16.25 -7.31
C ARG A 131 20.45 15.67 -6.02
N GLY A 132 21.75 15.33 -5.96
CA GLY A 132 22.36 14.62 -4.83
C GLY A 132 21.84 13.18 -4.67
N ALA A 133 21.35 12.60 -5.76
CA ALA A 133 20.85 11.23 -5.79
C ALA A 133 21.97 10.24 -6.10
N ASN A 134 21.90 9.02 -5.51
CA ASN A 134 22.79 7.90 -5.80
C ASN A 134 22.11 6.81 -6.64
N GLY A 135 20.85 7.01 -7.02
CA GLY A 135 20.11 6.04 -7.81
C GLY A 135 18.85 6.60 -8.44
N PHE A 136 18.19 5.77 -9.23
CA PHE A 136 16.97 6.15 -9.92
C PHE A 136 15.84 5.14 -9.70
N LEU A 137 14.61 5.65 -9.75
CA LEU A 137 13.37 4.89 -9.78
C LEU A 137 12.76 5.03 -11.17
N TYR A 138 12.52 3.92 -11.87
CA TYR A 138 11.90 3.93 -13.19
C TYR A 138 10.68 3.02 -13.25
N THR A 139 9.57 3.52 -13.81
CA THR A 139 8.35 2.73 -13.99
C THR A 139 8.54 1.73 -15.13
N VAL A 140 8.71 0.47 -14.79
CA VAL A 140 8.84 -0.63 -15.76
C VAL A 140 7.50 -1.27 -16.09
N ARG A 141 6.53 -1.22 -15.17
CA ARG A 141 5.17 -1.73 -15.38
C ARG A 141 4.16 -0.82 -14.69
N ASN A 142 3.22 -0.28 -15.45
CA ASN A 142 2.26 0.71 -14.94
C ASN A 142 0.89 0.11 -14.59
N VAL A 143 -0.02 0.95 -14.06
CA VAL A 143 -1.39 0.59 -13.64
C VAL A 143 -2.31 0.09 -14.77
N LYS A 144 -1.89 0.15 -16.03
CA LYS A 144 -2.63 -0.43 -17.16
C LYS A 144 -2.15 -1.84 -17.50
N GLY A 145 -1.06 -2.30 -16.88
CA GLY A 145 -0.33 -3.51 -17.24
C GLY A 145 0.58 -3.31 -18.46
N GLU A 146 0.92 -2.06 -18.80
CA GLU A 146 1.87 -1.77 -19.87
C GLU A 146 3.29 -2.01 -19.37
N ILE A 147 4.11 -2.64 -20.20
CA ILE A 147 5.45 -3.13 -19.90
C ILE A 147 6.47 -2.33 -20.74
N PHE A 148 7.47 -1.75 -20.07
CA PHE A 148 8.45 -0.85 -20.68
C PHE A 148 9.83 -1.49 -20.89
N TRP A 149 9.85 -2.79 -21.23
CA TRP A 149 11.00 -3.52 -21.76
C TRP A 149 10.50 -4.57 -22.76
N ALA A 150 11.40 -5.13 -23.58
CA ALA A 150 11.10 -6.20 -24.55
C ALA A 150 10.90 -7.52 -23.80
N SER A 151 9.74 -7.69 -23.17
CA SER A 151 9.42 -8.84 -22.33
C SER A 151 8.95 -10.04 -23.17
N PRO A 152 9.59 -11.20 -23.07
CA PRO A 152 9.08 -12.44 -23.66
C PRO A 152 7.86 -13.01 -22.91
N THR A 153 7.72 -12.74 -21.61
CA THR A 153 6.58 -13.18 -20.79
C THR A 153 5.35 -12.30 -20.99
N GLY A 154 5.57 -11.01 -21.24
CA GLY A 154 4.50 -10.02 -21.39
C GLY A 154 3.60 -10.27 -22.60
N GLN A 155 2.32 -9.96 -22.44
CA GLN A 155 1.41 -9.95 -23.61
C GLN A 155 1.91 -8.96 -24.66
N SER A 156 1.97 -9.35 -25.92
CA SER A 156 2.54 -8.52 -27.01
C SER A 156 1.93 -7.13 -27.13
N LYS A 157 0.65 -6.96 -26.76
CA LYS A 157 -0.03 -5.66 -26.74
C LYS A 157 0.32 -4.83 -25.50
N ALA A 158 0.77 -5.47 -24.43
CA ALA A 158 1.19 -4.81 -23.20
C ALA A 158 2.61 -4.23 -23.32
N VAL A 159 3.49 -4.91 -24.07
CA VAL A 159 4.87 -4.48 -24.31
C VAL A 159 4.88 -3.21 -25.18
N LYS A 160 5.45 -2.14 -24.67
CA LYS A 160 5.49 -0.79 -25.30
C LYS A 160 6.87 -0.39 -25.81
N THR A 161 7.88 -1.17 -25.47
CA THR A 161 9.28 -0.85 -25.70
C THR A 161 9.94 -1.95 -26.53
N GLY A 162 10.84 -1.57 -27.43
CA GLY A 162 11.61 -2.53 -28.25
C GLY A 162 12.93 -2.94 -27.61
N GLU A 163 13.72 -3.73 -28.33
CA GLU A 163 15.03 -4.21 -27.87
C GLU A 163 16.03 -3.06 -27.65
N GLU A 164 16.00 -2.02 -28.47
CA GLU A 164 16.96 -0.89 -28.39
C GLU A 164 16.82 -0.14 -27.06
N GLU A 165 15.59 0.20 -26.68
CA GLU A 165 15.31 0.87 -25.41
C GLU A 165 15.56 -0.08 -24.22
N THR A 166 15.34 -1.38 -24.40
CA THR A 166 15.64 -2.40 -23.38
C THR A 166 17.13 -2.52 -23.13
N GLU A 167 17.96 -2.50 -24.16
CA GLU A 167 19.41 -2.47 -24.03
C GLU A 167 19.91 -1.18 -23.39
N THR A 168 19.28 -0.04 -23.69
CA THR A 168 19.56 1.22 -22.99
C THR A 168 19.25 1.08 -21.51
N LEU A 169 18.09 0.54 -21.15
CA LEU A 169 17.69 0.33 -19.76
C LEU A 169 18.68 -0.61 -19.04
N ARG A 170 19.06 -1.72 -19.66
CA ARG A 170 20.08 -2.65 -19.14
C ARG A 170 21.41 -1.96 -18.88
N ALA A 171 21.86 -1.13 -19.80
CA ALA A 171 23.12 -0.39 -19.65
C ALA A 171 23.05 0.64 -18.50
N LEU A 172 21.91 1.23 -18.25
CA LEU A 172 21.70 2.16 -17.13
C LEU A 172 21.66 1.42 -15.79
N CYS A 173 21.01 0.25 -15.72
CA CYS A 173 21.01 -0.61 -14.52
C CYS A 173 22.41 -1.18 -14.18
N GLY A 174 23.28 -1.34 -15.17
CA GLY A 174 24.65 -1.84 -14.98
C GLY A 174 25.70 -0.78 -14.63
N LEU A 175 25.31 0.45 -14.33
CA LEU A 175 26.25 1.50 -13.92
C LEU A 175 26.78 1.26 -12.51
N GLU A 176 28.11 1.29 -12.36
CA GLU A 176 28.76 1.24 -11.04
C GLU A 176 28.30 2.40 -10.15
N ASP A 177 28.18 2.17 -8.86
CA ASP A 177 27.78 3.14 -7.84
C ASP A 177 26.41 3.83 -8.11
N THR A 178 25.55 3.20 -8.91
CA THR A 178 24.21 3.73 -9.22
C THR A 178 23.15 2.69 -8.91
N MET A 179 22.29 2.97 -7.95
CA MET A 179 21.17 2.09 -7.60
C MET A 179 20.05 2.21 -8.64
N ALA A 180 19.59 1.08 -9.15
CA ALA A 180 18.48 0.98 -10.09
C ALA A 180 17.25 0.34 -9.43
N VAL A 181 16.17 1.09 -9.27
CA VAL A 181 14.90 0.62 -8.68
C VAL A 181 13.82 0.56 -9.74
N ALA A 182 13.19 -0.60 -9.89
CA ALA A 182 12.06 -0.80 -10.79
C ALA A 182 10.74 -0.55 -10.08
N ARG A 183 9.97 0.45 -10.49
CA ARG A 183 8.56 0.60 -10.07
C ARG A 183 7.70 -0.37 -10.85
N PHE A 184 7.07 -1.30 -10.13
CA PHE A 184 6.36 -2.43 -10.71
C PHE A 184 4.94 -2.52 -10.13
N ASN A 185 3.93 -2.18 -10.94
CA ASN A 185 2.54 -2.42 -10.56
C ASN A 185 2.24 -3.93 -10.62
N VAL A 186 1.73 -4.52 -9.53
CA VAL A 186 1.66 -5.97 -9.38
C VAL A 186 0.40 -6.57 -10.00
N LEU A 187 -0.77 -6.07 -9.60
CA LEU A 187 -2.03 -6.77 -9.87
C LEU A 187 -2.92 -6.10 -10.93
N HIS A 188 -2.64 -4.85 -11.32
CA HIS A 188 -3.35 -4.25 -12.44
C HIS A 188 -2.81 -4.76 -13.77
N ASP A 189 -3.61 -5.43 -14.57
CA ASP A 189 -3.27 -5.84 -15.93
C ASP A 189 -4.49 -6.14 -16.77
N SER A 190 -4.90 -5.17 -17.59
CA SER A 190 -6.02 -5.38 -18.49
C SER A 190 -5.69 -6.35 -19.64
N TYR A 191 -4.44 -6.42 -20.07
CA TYR A 191 -4.04 -7.25 -21.21
C TYR A 191 -4.05 -8.73 -20.83
N TYR A 192 -3.40 -9.07 -19.72
CA TYR A 192 -3.33 -10.45 -19.24
C TYR A 192 -4.67 -10.93 -18.69
N ALA A 193 -5.39 -10.06 -17.99
CA ALA A 193 -6.71 -10.35 -17.46
C ALA A 193 -7.72 -10.75 -18.55
N PHE A 194 -7.75 -10.04 -19.69
CA PHE A 194 -8.63 -10.40 -20.81
C PHE A 194 -8.16 -11.64 -21.55
N ALA A 195 -6.85 -11.88 -21.65
CA ALA A 195 -6.33 -13.07 -22.32
C ALA A 195 -6.62 -14.36 -21.54
N ASN A 196 -6.64 -14.27 -20.19
CA ASN A 196 -6.72 -15.44 -19.31
C ASN A 196 -7.94 -15.44 -18.37
N MET A 197 -8.80 -14.42 -18.45
CA MET A 197 -10.10 -14.29 -17.75
C MET A 197 -10.17 -15.04 -16.41
N LYS A 198 -11.01 -16.11 -16.35
CA LYS A 198 -11.25 -16.89 -15.13
C LYS A 198 -10.01 -17.59 -14.55
N ASP A 199 -8.96 -17.75 -15.35
CA ASP A 199 -7.77 -18.50 -14.96
C ASP A 199 -6.70 -17.60 -14.30
N ALA A 200 -6.79 -16.26 -14.51
CA ALA A 200 -5.83 -15.32 -13.92
C ALA A 200 -6.45 -14.02 -13.36
N ALA A 201 -7.67 -13.64 -13.76
CA ALA A 201 -8.25 -12.36 -13.41
C ALA A 201 -9.33 -12.46 -12.33
N ILE A 202 -9.54 -11.37 -11.60
CA ILE A 202 -10.74 -11.17 -10.80
C ILE A 202 -11.93 -11.10 -11.77
N CYS A 203 -12.92 -11.96 -11.57
CA CYS A 203 -14.08 -12.07 -12.44
C CYS A 203 -15.37 -11.78 -11.70
N GLN A 204 -16.41 -11.50 -12.47
CA GLN A 204 -17.80 -11.51 -12.01
C GLN A 204 -18.33 -12.94 -12.02
N LYS A 205 -19.46 -13.19 -11.37
CA LYS A 205 -20.12 -14.50 -11.30
C LYS A 205 -20.42 -15.15 -12.68
N ASN A 206 -20.53 -14.34 -13.73
CA ASN A 206 -20.72 -14.78 -15.11
C ASN A 206 -19.39 -15.06 -15.86
N ASN A 207 -18.25 -15.10 -15.16
CA ASN A 207 -16.89 -15.23 -15.68
C ASN A 207 -16.42 -14.06 -16.57
N TYR A 208 -17.13 -12.93 -16.58
CA TYR A 208 -16.63 -11.73 -17.23
C TYR A 208 -15.62 -11.03 -16.30
N VAL A 209 -14.53 -10.51 -16.88
CA VAL A 209 -13.48 -9.83 -16.12
C VAL A 209 -14.08 -8.64 -15.37
N TRP A 210 -13.81 -8.57 -14.08
CA TRP A 210 -14.24 -7.46 -13.25
C TRP A 210 -13.32 -6.24 -13.45
N TYR A 211 -13.85 -5.03 -13.24
CA TYR A 211 -13.09 -3.78 -13.31
C TYR A 211 -13.53 -2.82 -12.20
N ASP A 212 -12.59 -2.00 -11.76
CA ASP A 212 -12.83 -0.97 -10.76
C ASP A 212 -13.46 0.32 -11.36
N ASN A 213 -13.59 1.37 -10.55
CA ASN A 213 -14.17 2.65 -10.98
C ASN A 213 -13.27 3.47 -11.92
N HIS A 214 -12.00 3.09 -12.10
CA HIS A 214 -11.08 3.65 -13.09
C HIS A 214 -10.98 2.79 -14.37
N ALA A 215 -11.83 1.76 -14.47
CA ALA A 215 -11.83 0.78 -15.54
C ALA A 215 -10.53 -0.05 -15.64
N TYR A 216 -9.79 -0.20 -14.53
CA TYR A 216 -8.67 -1.14 -14.44
C TYR A 216 -9.18 -2.55 -14.17
N HIS A 217 -8.52 -3.53 -14.79
CA HIS A 217 -8.76 -4.95 -14.59
C HIS A 217 -7.63 -5.51 -13.73
N TRP A 218 -7.98 -6.46 -12.88
CA TRP A 218 -7.11 -6.95 -11.83
C TRP A 218 -6.82 -8.43 -12.00
N LEU A 219 -5.58 -8.81 -11.76
CA LEU A 219 -5.18 -10.20 -11.59
C LEU A 219 -5.63 -10.68 -10.21
N GLU A 220 -5.89 -11.98 -10.11
CA GLU A 220 -6.35 -12.62 -8.88
C GLU A 220 -5.18 -13.40 -8.26
N PRO A 221 -4.58 -12.96 -7.15
CA PRO A 221 -3.40 -13.61 -6.58
C PRO A 221 -3.67 -15.00 -6.00
N ASP A 222 -4.92 -15.39 -5.72
CA ASP A 222 -5.27 -16.79 -5.41
C ASP A 222 -4.98 -17.74 -6.59
N LYS A 223 -4.95 -17.22 -7.81
CA LYS A 223 -4.76 -18.02 -9.02
C LYS A 223 -3.29 -18.20 -9.37
N GLU A 224 -2.85 -19.44 -9.43
CA GLU A 224 -1.47 -19.81 -9.75
C GLU A 224 -0.96 -19.17 -11.05
N LEU A 225 -1.80 -19.14 -12.10
CA LEU A 225 -1.42 -18.56 -13.39
C LEU A 225 -1.12 -17.04 -13.28
N ALA A 226 -1.84 -16.32 -12.42
CA ALA A 226 -1.58 -14.91 -12.16
C ALA A 226 -0.24 -14.73 -11.42
N ARG A 227 0.02 -15.54 -10.39
CA ARG A 227 1.28 -15.50 -9.64
C ARG A 227 2.48 -15.85 -10.51
N GLN A 228 2.39 -16.92 -11.31
CA GLN A 228 3.46 -17.32 -12.25
C GLN A 228 3.78 -16.22 -13.27
N TYR A 229 2.75 -15.55 -13.81
CA TYR A 229 2.93 -14.45 -14.73
C TYR A 229 3.65 -13.26 -14.09
N VAL A 230 3.19 -12.82 -12.92
CA VAL A 230 3.79 -11.69 -12.19
C VAL A 230 5.23 -12.02 -11.79
N THR A 231 5.47 -13.22 -11.27
CA THR A 231 6.82 -13.67 -10.87
C THR A 231 7.75 -13.77 -12.08
N GLY A 232 7.27 -14.25 -13.23
CA GLY A 232 8.06 -14.27 -14.46
C GLY A 232 8.49 -12.88 -14.91
N LEU A 233 7.60 -11.88 -14.87
CA LEU A 233 7.94 -10.49 -15.20
C LEU A 233 8.92 -9.89 -14.18
N ALA A 234 8.78 -10.20 -12.90
CA ALA A 234 9.70 -9.75 -11.85
C ALA A 234 11.13 -10.30 -12.07
N VAL A 235 11.26 -11.57 -12.43
CA VAL A 235 12.55 -12.18 -12.76
C VAL A 235 13.19 -11.51 -13.99
N GLU A 236 12.41 -11.15 -15.00
CA GLU A 236 12.94 -10.39 -16.14
C GLU A 236 13.51 -9.02 -15.72
N CYS A 237 12.88 -8.33 -14.78
CA CYS A 237 13.42 -7.08 -14.22
C CYS A 237 14.76 -7.31 -13.50
N ALA A 238 14.87 -8.36 -12.70
CA ALA A 238 16.14 -8.74 -12.07
C ALA A 238 17.24 -9.06 -13.11
N GLN A 239 16.89 -9.74 -14.20
CA GLN A 239 17.80 -10.04 -15.32
C GLN A 239 18.20 -8.80 -16.13
N LEU A 240 17.42 -7.74 -16.08
CA LEU A 240 17.80 -6.43 -16.63
C LEU A 240 18.85 -5.71 -15.77
N GLY A 241 19.07 -6.16 -14.53
CA GLY A 241 20.06 -5.61 -13.61
C GLY A 241 19.48 -4.62 -12.60
N PHE A 242 18.18 -4.62 -12.37
CA PHE A 242 17.60 -3.83 -11.28
C PHE A 242 18.03 -4.38 -9.93
N ASP A 243 18.48 -3.50 -9.04
CA ASP A 243 18.90 -3.83 -7.67
C ASP A 243 17.70 -4.07 -6.75
N GLU A 244 16.55 -3.48 -7.10
CA GLU A 244 15.36 -3.52 -6.28
C GLU A 244 14.07 -3.43 -7.11
N LEU A 245 13.05 -4.17 -6.71
CA LEU A 245 11.67 -4.03 -7.19
C LEU A 245 10.80 -3.35 -6.15
N LEU A 246 10.28 -2.17 -6.50
CA LEU A 246 9.25 -1.49 -5.74
C LEU A 246 7.87 -1.93 -6.23
N LEU A 247 7.18 -2.72 -5.43
CA LEU A 247 5.85 -3.26 -5.71
C LEU A 247 4.77 -2.23 -5.39
N GLU A 248 3.95 -1.89 -6.38
CA GLU A 248 2.76 -1.07 -6.22
C GLU A 248 1.49 -1.89 -6.42
N GLU A 249 0.41 -1.53 -5.73
CA GLU A 249 -0.90 -2.16 -5.83
C GLU A 249 -0.84 -3.69 -5.57
N LEU A 250 -0.06 -4.09 -4.54
CA LEU A 250 -0.08 -5.45 -4.02
C LEU A 250 -1.23 -5.60 -3.01
N CYS A 251 -2.45 -5.49 -3.50
CA CYS A 251 -3.67 -5.54 -2.71
C CYS A 251 -4.85 -6.00 -3.56
N TYR A 252 -5.94 -6.40 -2.92
CA TYR A 252 -7.22 -6.56 -3.58
C TYR A 252 -7.91 -5.20 -3.78
N PRO A 253 -8.77 -5.05 -4.80
CA PRO A 253 -9.43 -3.79 -5.06
C PRO A 253 -10.30 -3.33 -3.89
N THR A 254 -10.17 -2.05 -3.54
CA THR A 254 -10.93 -1.38 -2.47
C THR A 254 -12.03 -0.48 -3.02
N ARG A 255 -12.06 -0.24 -4.33
CA ARG A 255 -12.96 0.70 -5.00
C ARG A 255 -13.71 0.06 -6.16
N GLY A 256 -14.87 0.61 -6.50
CA GLY A 256 -15.72 0.13 -7.56
C GLY A 256 -16.88 -0.73 -7.07
N ASN A 257 -17.48 -1.49 -7.97
CA ASN A 257 -18.61 -2.36 -7.65
C ASN A 257 -18.13 -3.69 -7.02
N LEU A 258 -17.53 -3.63 -5.82
CA LEU A 258 -16.92 -4.77 -5.13
C LEU A 258 -17.88 -5.95 -4.98
N TYR A 259 -19.18 -5.71 -4.80
CA TYR A 259 -20.20 -6.78 -4.70
C TYR A 259 -20.35 -7.62 -5.98
N LYS A 260 -19.77 -7.18 -7.12
CA LYS A 260 -19.71 -7.93 -8.37
C LYS A 260 -18.43 -8.73 -8.54
N ALA A 261 -17.38 -8.41 -7.78
CA ALA A 261 -16.17 -9.21 -7.74
C ALA A 261 -16.47 -10.54 -7.04
N TYR A 262 -16.16 -11.65 -7.69
CA TYR A 262 -16.60 -12.97 -7.25
C TYR A 262 -15.40 -13.80 -6.79
N TYR A 263 -15.36 -14.09 -5.50
CA TYR A 263 -14.27 -14.79 -4.82
C TYR A 263 -14.67 -16.16 -4.26
N ASP A 264 -15.92 -16.63 -4.48
CA ASP A 264 -16.43 -17.87 -3.88
C ASP A 264 -15.66 -19.14 -4.29
N ASN A 265 -14.86 -19.06 -5.36
CA ASN A 265 -14.01 -20.15 -5.84
C ASN A 265 -12.56 -20.04 -5.36
N ASN A 266 -12.21 -19.02 -4.57
CA ASN A 266 -10.88 -18.85 -4.04
C ASN A 266 -10.56 -19.95 -3.05
N THR A 267 -9.32 -20.43 -3.06
CA THR A 267 -8.81 -21.49 -2.19
C THR A 267 -8.11 -20.93 -0.96
N MET A 268 -7.67 -19.68 -1.03
CA MET A 268 -7.00 -18.94 0.05
C MET A 268 -7.80 -17.68 0.44
N GLY A 269 -7.59 -17.23 1.67
CA GLY A 269 -7.98 -15.89 2.09
C GLY A 269 -7.21 -14.81 1.33
N LYS A 270 -7.74 -13.58 1.30
CA LYS A 270 -7.08 -12.49 0.56
C LYS A 270 -5.66 -12.22 1.03
N THR A 271 -5.46 -12.10 2.34
CA THR A 271 -4.13 -11.90 2.93
C THR A 271 -3.20 -13.08 2.60
N GLU A 272 -3.68 -14.30 2.75
CA GLU A 272 -2.90 -15.51 2.44
C GLU A 272 -2.43 -15.53 0.98
N ALA A 273 -3.31 -15.16 0.03
CA ALA A 273 -2.97 -15.08 -1.39
C ALA A 273 -1.91 -13.99 -1.70
N LEU A 274 -1.98 -12.83 -1.04
CA LEU A 274 -0.96 -11.77 -1.17
C LEU A 274 0.36 -12.21 -0.57
N VAL A 275 0.37 -12.81 0.61
CA VAL A 275 1.57 -13.35 1.28
C VAL A 275 2.19 -14.46 0.44
N GLN A 276 1.38 -15.35 -0.15
CA GLN A 276 1.87 -16.39 -1.05
C GLN A 276 2.57 -15.79 -2.28
N LEU A 277 1.95 -14.81 -2.94
CA LEU A 277 2.57 -14.12 -4.09
C LEU A 277 3.88 -13.43 -3.68
N LEU A 278 3.89 -12.74 -2.55
CA LEU A 278 5.09 -12.04 -2.05
C LEU A 278 6.23 -13.03 -1.72
N THR A 279 5.88 -14.19 -1.14
CA THR A 279 6.83 -15.26 -0.86
C THR A 279 7.42 -15.86 -2.14
N GLU A 280 6.57 -16.09 -3.16
CA GLU A 280 7.02 -16.58 -4.47
C GLU A 280 7.93 -15.57 -5.18
N LEU A 281 7.60 -14.26 -5.11
CA LEU A 281 8.44 -13.19 -5.64
C LEU A 281 9.80 -13.15 -4.95
N ARG A 282 9.84 -13.14 -3.61
CA ARG A 282 11.09 -13.14 -2.84
C ARG A 282 11.98 -14.33 -3.21
N ALA A 283 11.42 -15.54 -3.22
CA ALA A 283 12.16 -16.75 -3.58
C ALA A 283 12.70 -16.72 -5.02
N ALA A 284 11.94 -16.16 -5.97
CA ALA A 284 12.35 -16.07 -7.37
C ALA A 284 13.45 -15.01 -7.60
N LEU A 285 13.50 -13.96 -6.78
CA LEU A 285 14.45 -12.85 -6.88
C LEU A 285 15.75 -13.12 -6.09
N GLU A 286 15.71 -14.00 -5.09
CA GLU A 286 16.88 -14.35 -4.26
C GLU A 286 18.16 -14.70 -5.06
N PRO A 287 18.10 -15.52 -6.15
CA PRO A 287 19.28 -15.85 -6.95
C PRO A 287 19.94 -14.66 -7.63
N TYR A 288 19.23 -13.56 -7.79
CA TYR A 288 19.70 -12.34 -8.44
C TYR A 288 20.17 -11.29 -7.43
N GLY A 289 19.91 -11.48 -6.14
CA GLY A 289 20.19 -10.49 -5.09
C GLY A 289 19.32 -9.24 -5.20
N THR A 290 18.24 -9.29 -5.99
CA THR A 290 17.31 -8.16 -6.17
C THR A 290 16.42 -8.03 -4.94
N ARG A 291 16.44 -6.85 -4.31
CA ARG A 291 15.62 -6.53 -3.14
C ARG A 291 14.16 -6.34 -3.52
N LEU A 292 13.30 -6.49 -2.52
CA LEU A 292 11.86 -6.39 -2.68
C LEU A 292 11.30 -5.35 -1.71
N SER A 293 10.62 -4.35 -2.22
CA SER A 293 10.03 -3.27 -1.42
C SER A 293 8.57 -3.05 -1.76
N LEU A 294 7.80 -2.51 -0.80
CA LEU A 294 6.39 -2.19 -0.96
C LEU A 294 6.18 -0.68 -1.05
N ARG A 295 5.29 -0.26 -1.94
CA ARG A 295 4.71 1.08 -1.90
C ARG A 295 3.47 1.05 -1.02
N LEU A 296 3.51 1.80 0.09
CA LEU A 296 2.38 1.94 1.01
C LEU A 296 1.96 3.40 1.12
N THR A 297 0.69 3.62 1.40
CA THR A 297 0.15 4.93 1.78
C THR A 297 0.28 5.14 3.29
N GLU A 298 0.25 6.39 3.75
CA GLU A 298 0.20 6.69 5.18
C GLU A 298 -1.04 6.08 5.85
N GLU A 299 -2.18 6.02 5.14
CA GLU A 299 -3.42 5.40 5.62
C GLU A 299 -3.24 3.89 5.86
N GLU A 300 -2.60 3.17 4.93
CA GLU A 300 -2.32 1.74 5.10
C GLU A 300 -1.35 1.46 6.25
N LEU A 301 -0.38 2.33 6.47
CA LEU A 301 0.53 2.24 7.62
C LEU A 301 -0.21 2.46 8.95
N LEU A 302 -1.17 3.39 9.00
CA LEU A 302 -1.99 3.67 10.19
C LEU A 302 -3.01 2.56 10.47
N GLU A 303 -3.62 2.01 9.43
CA GLU A 303 -4.61 0.91 9.58
C GLU A 303 -3.95 -0.42 9.95
N GLY A 304 -2.73 -0.68 9.48
CA GLY A 304 -1.96 -1.91 9.71
C GLY A 304 -2.53 -3.14 9.01
N SER A 305 -3.85 -3.29 8.91
CA SER A 305 -4.51 -4.39 8.22
C SER A 305 -5.89 -3.99 7.68
N SER A 306 -6.32 -4.64 6.58
CA SER A 306 -7.61 -4.39 5.94
C SER A 306 -8.18 -5.67 5.31
N GLU A 307 -9.33 -6.12 5.79
CA GLU A 307 -10.04 -7.28 5.21
C GLU A 307 -10.49 -7.03 3.75
N VAL A 308 -10.72 -5.76 3.40
CA VAL A 308 -11.17 -5.40 2.04
C VAL A 308 -10.04 -5.55 1.05
N SER A 309 -8.88 -4.96 1.33
CA SER A 309 -7.70 -5.02 0.48
C SER A 309 -6.89 -6.32 0.65
N GLY A 310 -7.06 -7.03 1.75
CA GLY A 310 -6.25 -8.18 2.12
C GLY A 310 -4.85 -7.82 2.63
N VAL A 311 -4.50 -6.54 2.71
CA VAL A 311 -3.23 -6.08 3.28
C VAL A 311 -3.21 -6.40 4.78
N ASP A 312 -2.10 -6.96 5.24
CA ASP A 312 -1.78 -7.16 6.66
C ASP A 312 -0.28 -6.94 6.83
N LEU A 313 0.08 -5.82 7.44
CA LEU A 313 1.48 -5.41 7.57
C LEU A 313 2.28 -6.39 8.43
N SER A 314 1.67 -7.01 9.44
CA SER A 314 2.37 -7.98 10.29
C SER A 314 2.80 -9.23 9.51
N ALA A 315 2.05 -9.61 8.49
CA ALA A 315 2.36 -10.75 7.63
C ALA A 315 3.24 -10.40 6.43
N MET A 316 3.17 -9.17 5.93
CA MET A 316 3.83 -8.75 4.68
C MET A 316 5.19 -8.10 4.92
N LEU A 317 5.35 -7.25 5.95
CA LEU A 317 6.62 -6.55 6.21
C LEU A 317 7.81 -7.47 6.45
N PRO A 318 7.69 -8.64 7.12
CA PRO A 318 8.82 -9.56 7.26
C PRO A 318 9.35 -10.16 5.94
N LEU A 319 8.60 -10.00 4.85
CA LEU A 319 8.94 -10.54 3.53
C LEU A 319 9.58 -9.51 2.59
N VAL A 320 9.78 -8.27 3.05
CA VAL A 320 10.33 -7.18 2.24
C VAL A 320 11.51 -6.50 2.91
N ASP A 321 12.33 -5.86 2.10
CA ASP A 321 13.56 -5.21 2.54
C ASP A 321 13.33 -3.70 2.80
N GLY A 322 12.33 -3.11 2.12
CA GLY A 322 12.01 -1.70 2.23
C GLY A 322 10.53 -1.37 2.06
N VAL A 323 10.15 -0.18 2.53
CA VAL A 323 8.83 0.43 2.32
C VAL A 323 9.02 1.84 1.80
N TYR A 324 8.34 2.16 0.71
CA TYR A 324 8.29 3.51 0.15
C TYR A 324 6.95 4.17 0.51
N ALA A 325 7.00 5.31 1.17
CA ALA A 325 5.80 6.00 1.57
C ALA A 325 5.94 7.52 1.52
N ASP A 326 4.85 8.21 1.15
CA ASP A 326 4.68 9.64 1.36
C ASP A 326 4.00 9.81 2.71
N VAL A 327 4.78 10.20 3.73
CA VAL A 327 4.34 10.25 5.13
C VAL A 327 4.59 11.64 5.73
N SER A 328 3.70 12.05 6.60
CA SER A 328 3.83 13.31 7.33
C SER A 328 4.94 13.27 8.40
N SER A 329 5.23 12.09 8.96
CA SER A 329 6.29 11.85 9.96
C SER A 329 6.97 10.50 9.68
N ALA A 330 8.24 10.54 9.30
CA ALA A 330 9.05 9.33 9.09
C ALA A 330 9.24 8.52 10.38
N ALA A 331 9.42 9.20 11.51
CA ALA A 331 9.59 8.55 12.81
C ALA A 331 8.33 7.77 13.23
N ASP A 332 7.15 8.36 13.03
CA ASP A 332 5.89 7.70 13.38
C ASP A 332 5.63 6.51 12.44
N ALA A 333 5.90 6.66 11.15
CA ALA A 333 5.78 5.58 10.17
C ALA A 333 6.71 4.41 10.51
N GLN A 334 7.99 4.69 10.87
CA GLN A 334 8.93 3.66 11.28
C GLN A 334 8.48 2.96 12.57
N ALA A 335 7.92 3.69 13.53
CA ALA A 335 7.39 3.12 14.76
C ALA A 335 6.18 2.21 14.50
N LEU A 336 5.29 2.59 13.58
CA LEU A 336 4.15 1.76 13.15
C LEU A 336 4.62 0.46 12.48
N MET A 337 5.59 0.52 11.58
CA MET A 337 6.17 -0.66 10.95
C MET A 337 6.85 -1.58 11.97
N GLN A 338 7.61 -1.01 12.93
CA GLN A 338 8.23 -1.78 13.99
C GLN A 338 7.19 -2.45 14.90
N ALA A 339 6.09 -1.77 15.20
CA ALA A 339 4.99 -2.34 15.97
C ALA A 339 4.31 -3.50 15.22
N ALA A 340 4.19 -3.41 13.89
CA ALA A 340 3.59 -4.45 13.07
C ALA A 340 4.44 -5.74 13.01
N VAL A 341 5.77 -5.63 12.92
CA VAL A 341 6.67 -6.81 12.89
C VAL A 341 6.96 -7.36 14.28
N GLY A 342 6.72 -6.59 15.35
CA GLY A 342 6.99 -6.97 16.73
C GLY A 342 8.41 -6.63 17.20
N GLU A 343 8.71 -6.96 18.45
CA GLU A 343 9.99 -6.59 19.09
C GLU A 343 11.16 -7.48 18.67
N ASP A 344 10.88 -8.71 18.23
CA ASP A 344 11.89 -9.73 17.90
C ASP A 344 12.42 -9.63 16.47
N ALA A 345 11.84 -8.76 15.62
CA ALA A 345 12.23 -8.58 14.22
C ALA A 345 12.50 -7.10 13.92
N ALA A 346 13.48 -6.83 13.05
CA ALA A 346 13.70 -5.48 12.56
C ALA A 346 12.65 -5.14 11.50
N ALA A 347 12.06 -3.94 11.61
CA ALA A 347 11.21 -3.43 10.54
C ALA A 347 12.05 -3.15 9.27
N PRO A 348 11.45 -3.29 8.06
CA PRO A 348 12.11 -2.90 6.83
C PRO A 348 12.47 -1.40 6.83
N ALA A 349 13.45 -1.01 6.01
CA ALA A 349 13.85 0.38 5.88
C ALA A 349 12.73 1.25 5.28
N LEU A 350 12.55 2.48 5.78
CA LEU A 350 11.59 3.43 5.24
C LEU A 350 12.27 4.39 4.26
N VAL A 351 11.84 4.38 3.01
CA VAL A 351 12.22 5.36 1.99
C VAL A 351 11.11 6.40 1.87
N CYS A 352 11.37 7.62 2.30
CA CYS A 352 10.39 8.70 2.25
C CYS A 352 10.27 9.26 0.84
N ILE A 353 9.06 9.34 0.29
CA ILE A 353 8.79 10.00 -0.98
C ILE A 353 8.53 11.48 -0.70
N LEU A 354 9.43 12.35 -1.15
CA LEU A 354 9.46 13.75 -0.76
C LEU A 354 9.76 14.65 -1.96
N GLY A 355 9.10 15.80 -2.03
CA GLY A 355 9.49 16.86 -2.99
C GLY A 355 10.85 17.49 -2.69
N ASN A 356 11.30 17.42 -1.42
CA ASN A 356 12.62 17.87 -0.97
C ASN A 356 13.10 16.92 0.14
N PRO A 357 14.31 16.32 0.06
CA PRO A 357 14.81 15.29 0.97
C PRO A 357 14.84 15.62 2.47
N GLY A 358 14.99 16.89 2.84
CA GLY A 358 14.80 17.34 4.21
C GLY A 358 15.68 16.70 5.29
N GLY A 359 16.77 16.01 4.92
CA GLY A 359 17.67 15.34 5.87
C GLY A 359 17.23 13.94 6.30
N GLN A 360 16.33 13.29 5.58
CA GLN A 360 15.99 11.88 5.76
C GLN A 360 17.15 10.96 5.32
N ALA A 361 17.33 9.82 6.00
CA ALA A 361 18.37 8.84 5.69
C ALA A 361 18.12 8.21 4.30
N HIS A 362 16.86 7.83 4.03
CA HIS A 362 16.44 7.28 2.74
C HIS A 362 15.30 8.12 2.16
N TRP A 363 15.41 8.47 0.89
CA TRP A 363 14.43 9.30 0.21
C TRP A 363 14.33 9.03 -1.29
N CYS A 364 13.18 9.35 -1.84
CA CYS A 364 12.92 9.34 -3.28
C CYS A 364 12.23 10.64 -3.69
N ILE A 365 12.81 11.36 -4.65
CA ILE A 365 12.20 12.55 -5.25
C ILE A 365 11.33 12.11 -6.43
N PRO A 366 10.00 12.41 -6.44
CA PRO A 366 9.15 12.06 -7.55
C PRO A 366 9.54 12.83 -8.83
N ALA A 367 9.19 12.28 -9.98
CA ALA A 367 9.36 12.94 -11.27
C ALA A 367 8.58 14.27 -11.30
N ALA A 368 9.15 15.29 -11.92
CA ALA A 368 8.56 16.62 -12.02
C ALA A 368 7.40 16.65 -13.04
#